data_9fe0446d9870a7570ad60373fecea4ac
#
_entry.id   9fe0446d9870a7570ad60373fecea4ac
#
_cell.length_a   1.000
_cell.length_b   1.000
_cell.length_c   1.000
_cell.angle_alpha   90.00
_cell.angle_beta   90.00
_cell.angle_gamma   90.00
#
_symmetry.space_group_name_H-M   'P 1'
#
loop_
_entity.id
_entity.type
_entity.pdbx_description
1 polymer ?
#
loop_
_entity_poly.entity_id
_entity_poly.type
_entity_poly.pdbx_seq_one_letter_code
_entity_poly.pdbx_strand_id
1 'polypeptide(L)'
;VSKIIKNLEKGNGGKKEAFVIGLIDRLPIKSATLINAVTGHALDYDDTHFGSLGHTSSIVISAALAVSDKKKSNAKVFKEGVLVGIETAIRIGIWLGRKHYHQGFHITSTAGIFGSTVAAAHILGLSKKKTMNAIGIASASSSGIKAQFGSMVKPLQVGFAATRGVESAFMAEKGIKADTNIFDKLDGYGTTYSAEFKDCAFVNLGKKYFINDVKFKFHACCHGTHSVIESLIYLIDNYQLKDSLINRIEVFINPQYLKICNIEKPKNGIEIKFSFKMIIALLVNKFNTTRLDTFSDANCHNKKLLKTCNKVKIIADDKILETESEVMVILKDGRTIRKKYDISDKLKFSTLEKKLFFKSKSLLGKRISKKLWYDNFFDNSLPSNWLEKNLQ
;
A
#
# COMPACT_ATOMS: atom_id res chain seq x y z
N VAL A 1 -2.43 -9.56 13.33
CA VAL A 1 -2.45 -10.60 12.27
C VAL A 1 -1.07 -11.18 12.03
N SER A 2 -0.02 -10.37 11.83
CA SER A 2 1.36 -10.83 11.52
C SER A 2 1.90 -11.85 12.51
N LYS A 3 1.73 -11.62 13.83
CA LYS A 3 2.19 -12.56 14.88
C LYS A 3 1.47 -13.90 14.80
N ILE A 4 0.16 -13.88 14.56
CA ILE A 4 -0.67 -15.11 14.46
C ILE A 4 -0.23 -15.94 13.26
N ILE A 5 -0.11 -15.32 12.07
CA ILE A 5 0.31 -16.02 10.85
C ILE A 5 1.74 -16.55 10.96
N LYS A 6 2.68 -15.78 11.54
CA LYS A 6 4.04 -16.25 11.79
C LYS A 6 4.08 -17.51 12.65
N ASN A 7 3.28 -17.55 13.72
CA ASN A 7 3.25 -18.71 14.61
C ASN A 7 2.61 -19.93 13.93
N LEU A 8 1.52 -19.72 13.17
CA LEU A 8 0.85 -20.78 12.42
C LEU A 8 1.78 -21.41 11.38
N GLU A 9 2.39 -20.59 10.54
CA GLU A 9 3.24 -21.07 9.44
C GLU A 9 4.56 -21.69 9.92
N LYS A 10 5.10 -21.28 11.06
CA LYS A 10 6.25 -21.95 11.69
C LYS A 10 5.93 -23.39 12.08
N GLY A 11 4.71 -23.67 12.49
CA GLY A 11 4.24 -25.01 12.88
C GLY A 11 4.05 -25.97 11.70
N ASN A 12 3.87 -25.44 10.48
CA ASN A 12 3.60 -26.28 9.29
C ASN A 12 4.80 -27.06 8.78
N GLY A 13 6.02 -26.80 9.27
CA GLY A 13 7.24 -27.48 8.82
C GLY A 13 7.61 -27.22 7.36
N GLY A 14 8.46 -28.10 6.77
CA GLY A 14 8.86 -28.06 5.36
C GLY A 14 10.26 -27.46 5.11
N LYS A 15 10.63 -27.31 3.82
CA LYS A 15 11.97 -26.87 3.43
C LYS A 15 12.20 -25.40 3.79
N LYS A 16 13.35 -25.11 4.40
CA LYS A 16 13.77 -23.74 4.76
C LYS A 16 14.36 -23.01 3.55
N GLU A 17 13.53 -22.55 2.63
CA GLU A 17 13.95 -22.06 1.32
C GLU A 17 13.96 -20.54 1.19
N ALA A 18 13.04 -19.84 1.85
CA ALA A 18 12.80 -18.42 1.62
C ALA A 18 12.84 -17.58 2.90
N PHE A 19 13.37 -16.38 2.78
CA PHE A 19 13.53 -15.41 3.85
C PHE A 19 12.19 -14.80 4.30
N VAL A 20 12.02 -14.66 5.60
CA VAL A 20 10.91 -13.95 6.21
C VAL A 20 11.44 -12.76 6.98
N ILE A 21 11.02 -11.55 6.59
CA ILE A 21 11.44 -10.31 7.26
C ILE A 21 11.06 -10.36 8.76
N GLY A 22 12.08 -10.21 9.60
CA GLY A 22 11.92 -10.24 11.06
C GLY A 22 11.79 -11.64 11.66
N LEU A 23 12.24 -12.69 10.94
CA LEU A 23 12.52 -14.03 11.48
C LEU A 23 13.98 -14.39 11.22
N ILE A 24 14.55 -15.23 12.10
CA ILE A 24 15.89 -15.80 11.93
C ILE A 24 15.84 -16.98 10.95
N ASP A 25 14.82 -17.83 11.10
CA ASP A 25 14.64 -19.01 10.27
C ASP A 25 14.02 -18.68 8.92
N ARG A 26 14.51 -19.37 7.88
CA ARG A 26 13.83 -19.44 6.59
C ARG A 26 12.65 -20.41 6.66
N LEU A 27 11.65 -20.18 5.83
CA LEU A 27 10.45 -21.01 5.76
C LEU A 27 10.21 -21.49 4.32
N PRO A 28 9.27 -22.44 4.10
CA PRO A 28 8.83 -22.77 2.75
C PRO A 28 8.38 -21.54 1.97
N ILE A 29 8.55 -21.54 0.66
CA ILE A 29 8.23 -20.39 -0.21
C ILE A 29 6.81 -19.85 0.05
N LYS A 30 5.82 -20.74 0.14
CA LYS A 30 4.41 -20.34 0.38
C LYS A 30 4.27 -19.60 1.71
N SER A 31 4.81 -20.17 2.77
CA SER A 31 4.78 -19.58 4.11
C SER A 31 5.49 -18.25 4.17
N ALA A 32 6.68 -18.16 3.56
CA ALA A 32 7.45 -16.91 3.49
C ALA A 32 6.72 -15.83 2.69
N THR A 33 6.16 -16.18 1.54
CA THR A 33 5.35 -15.26 0.72
C THR A 33 4.14 -14.75 1.50
N LEU A 34 3.38 -15.66 2.13
CA LEU A 34 2.20 -15.32 2.92
C LEU A 34 2.55 -14.35 4.05
N ILE A 35 3.54 -14.69 4.87
CA ILE A 35 3.92 -13.89 6.04
C ILE A 35 4.43 -12.51 5.61
N ASN A 36 5.30 -12.45 4.61
CA ASN A 36 5.85 -11.17 4.15
C ASN A 36 4.76 -10.26 3.59
N ALA A 37 3.84 -10.78 2.77
CA ALA A 37 2.76 -10.00 2.17
C ALA A 37 1.74 -9.52 3.24
N VAL A 38 1.32 -10.41 4.15
CA VAL A 38 0.44 -10.05 5.26
C VAL A 38 1.09 -8.98 6.14
N THR A 39 2.37 -9.15 6.48
CA THR A 39 3.08 -8.22 7.35
C THR A 39 3.30 -6.87 6.67
N GLY A 40 3.66 -6.88 5.39
CA GLY A 40 3.87 -5.66 4.60
C GLY A 40 2.61 -4.80 4.48
N HIS A 41 1.42 -5.43 4.44
CA HIS A 41 0.14 -4.74 4.32
C HIS A 41 -0.57 -4.50 5.66
N ALA A 42 -0.17 -5.18 6.74
CA ALA A 42 -0.90 -5.19 8.02
C ALA A 42 -1.08 -3.80 8.66
N LEU A 43 -0.19 -2.88 8.41
CA LEU A 43 -0.24 -1.52 8.96
C LEU A 43 -1.01 -0.53 8.07
N ASP A 44 -1.44 -0.97 6.89
CA ASP A 44 -2.02 -0.08 5.87
C ASP A 44 -1.13 1.16 5.59
N TYR A 45 0.19 0.92 5.60
CA TYR A 45 1.21 1.96 5.49
C TYR A 45 2.14 1.76 4.27
N ASP A 46 1.81 0.80 3.43
CA ASP A 46 2.42 0.56 2.13
C ASP A 46 1.97 1.60 1.08
N ASP A 47 2.41 1.43 -0.16
CA ASP A 47 2.08 2.30 -1.28
C ASP A 47 0.63 2.14 -1.75
N THR A 48 0.20 3.05 -2.63
CA THR A 48 -1.08 2.96 -3.35
C THR A 48 -0.92 3.47 -4.78
N HIS A 49 -1.83 3.04 -5.65
CA HIS A 49 -1.98 3.59 -6.99
C HIS A 49 -3.44 4.01 -7.21
N PHE A 50 -3.71 5.32 -7.35
CA PHE A 50 -5.08 5.84 -7.43
C PHE A 50 -5.84 5.38 -8.67
N GLY A 51 -5.17 5.26 -9.81
CA GLY A 51 -5.81 4.78 -11.03
C GLY A 51 -6.26 3.33 -10.97
N SER A 52 -5.52 2.47 -10.25
CA SER A 52 -5.88 1.05 -10.06
C SER A 52 -6.63 0.78 -8.75
N LEU A 53 -6.76 1.78 -7.86
CA LEU A 53 -7.41 1.67 -6.55
C LEU A 53 -6.83 0.56 -5.66
N GLY A 54 -5.54 0.24 -5.81
CA GLY A 54 -4.88 -0.87 -5.15
C GLY A 54 -3.54 -0.52 -4.51
N HIS A 55 -3.07 -1.43 -3.65
CA HIS A 55 -1.72 -1.45 -3.10
C HIS A 55 -0.90 -2.46 -3.89
N THR A 56 0.31 -2.15 -4.29
CA THR A 56 1.04 -2.99 -5.24
C THR A 56 2.31 -3.61 -4.69
N SER A 57 3.06 -2.88 -3.87
CA SER A 57 4.39 -3.31 -3.44
C SER A 57 4.37 -4.52 -2.51
N SER A 58 3.51 -4.52 -1.48
CA SER A 58 3.51 -5.59 -0.46
C SER A 58 3.21 -6.97 -1.06
N ILE A 59 2.33 -7.06 -2.05
CA ILE A 59 1.96 -8.32 -2.70
C ILE A 59 3.06 -8.79 -3.66
N VAL A 60 3.58 -7.90 -4.51
CA VAL A 60 4.54 -8.25 -5.56
C VAL A 60 5.95 -8.47 -5.00
N ILE A 61 6.42 -7.58 -4.10
CA ILE A 61 7.77 -7.71 -3.52
C ILE A 61 7.88 -8.98 -2.69
N SER A 62 6.84 -9.34 -1.94
CA SER A 62 6.85 -10.57 -1.12
C SER A 62 6.95 -11.83 -1.98
N ALA A 63 6.24 -11.88 -3.10
CA ALA A 63 6.33 -12.96 -4.07
C ALA A 63 7.72 -13.01 -4.74
N ALA A 64 8.20 -11.86 -5.22
CA ALA A 64 9.50 -11.74 -5.86
C ALA A 64 10.65 -12.15 -4.92
N LEU A 65 10.61 -11.73 -3.66
CA LEU A 65 11.63 -12.06 -2.66
C LEU A 65 11.71 -13.58 -2.42
N ALA A 66 10.59 -14.23 -2.19
CA ALA A 66 10.53 -15.66 -1.92
C ALA A 66 10.99 -16.51 -3.13
N VAL A 67 10.61 -16.12 -4.35
CA VAL A 67 11.03 -16.82 -5.57
C VAL A 67 12.50 -16.57 -5.88
N SER A 68 13.01 -15.35 -5.62
CA SER A 68 14.44 -15.05 -5.79
C SER A 68 15.31 -15.90 -4.88
N ASP A 69 14.89 -16.13 -3.64
CA ASP A 69 15.59 -17.02 -2.73
C ASP A 69 15.68 -18.45 -3.26
N LYS A 70 14.55 -18.98 -3.75
CA LYS A 70 14.50 -20.32 -4.35
C LYS A 70 15.39 -20.46 -5.56
N LYS A 71 15.42 -19.44 -6.42
CA LYS A 71 16.21 -19.44 -7.67
C LYS A 71 17.63 -18.91 -7.47
N LYS A 72 17.94 -18.39 -6.27
CA LYS A 72 19.22 -17.69 -5.98
C LYS A 72 19.48 -16.55 -6.99
N SER A 73 18.43 -15.79 -7.32
CA SER A 73 18.48 -14.73 -8.30
C SER A 73 19.15 -13.49 -7.73
N ASN A 74 19.96 -12.81 -8.54
CA ASN A 74 20.60 -11.57 -8.15
C ASN A 74 19.63 -10.38 -8.08
N ALA A 75 20.09 -9.27 -7.56
CA ALA A 75 19.29 -8.05 -7.39
C ALA A 75 18.73 -7.48 -8.71
N LYS A 76 19.41 -7.69 -9.85
CA LYS A 76 18.91 -7.24 -11.17
C LYS A 76 17.65 -7.98 -11.55
N VAL A 77 17.67 -9.31 -11.55
CA VAL A 77 16.51 -10.15 -11.90
C VAL A 77 15.35 -9.92 -10.94
N PHE A 78 15.66 -9.76 -9.63
CA PHE A 78 14.65 -9.39 -8.63
C PHE A 78 13.96 -8.06 -8.97
N LYS A 79 14.73 -7.01 -9.25
CA LYS A 79 14.19 -5.68 -9.57
C LYS A 79 13.35 -5.69 -10.85
N GLU A 80 13.79 -6.40 -11.87
CA GLU A 80 13.03 -6.59 -13.11
C GLU A 80 11.71 -7.32 -12.83
N GLY A 81 11.74 -8.41 -12.03
CA GLY A 81 10.53 -9.12 -11.60
C GLY A 81 9.56 -8.25 -10.82
N VAL A 82 10.06 -7.43 -9.89
CA VAL A 82 9.25 -6.45 -9.14
C VAL A 82 8.63 -5.42 -10.08
N LEU A 83 9.42 -4.87 -11.00
CA LEU A 83 8.94 -3.86 -11.96
C LEU A 83 7.78 -4.40 -12.83
N VAL A 84 7.99 -5.55 -13.49
CA VAL A 84 6.95 -6.12 -14.37
C VAL A 84 5.74 -6.59 -13.57
N GLY A 85 5.93 -7.07 -12.34
CA GLY A 85 4.85 -7.48 -11.46
C GLY A 85 3.97 -6.32 -11.00
N ILE A 86 4.58 -5.23 -10.52
CA ILE A 86 3.85 -4.03 -10.09
C ILE A 86 3.11 -3.42 -11.28
N GLU A 87 3.77 -3.28 -12.43
CA GLU A 87 3.16 -2.76 -13.64
C GLU A 87 1.96 -3.61 -14.07
N THR A 88 2.06 -4.95 -14.00
CA THR A 88 0.96 -5.86 -14.29
C THR A 88 -0.21 -5.66 -13.35
N ALA A 89 0.03 -5.60 -12.04
CA ALA A 89 -1.03 -5.38 -11.04
C ALA A 89 -1.76 -4.06 -11.29
N ILE A 90 -1.03 -2.99 -11.59
CA ILE A 90 -1.60 -1.67 -11.87
C ILE A 90 -2.45 -1.72 -13.14
N ARG A 91 -1.95 -2.29 -14.24
CA ARG A 91 -2.67 -2.36 -15.51
C ARG A 91 -3.93 -3.17 -15.41
N ILE A 92 -3.89 -4.34 -14.79
CA ILE A 92 -5.09 -5.15 -14.52
C ILE A 92 -6.08 -4.37 -13.62
N GLY A 93 -5.59 -3.69 -12.60
CA GLY A 93 -6.44 -2.86 -11.74
C GLY A 93 -7.12 -1.70 -12.48
N ILE A 94 -6.42 -1.01 -13.38
CA ILE A 94 -6.99 0.04 -14.23
C ILE A 94 -8.03 -0.56 -15.20
N TRP A 95 -7.74 -1.71 -15.79
CA TRP A 95 -8.64 -2.39 -16.72
C TRP A 95 -9.93 -2.87 -16.03
N LEU A 96 -9.82 -3.40 -14.80
CA LEU A 96 -10.98 -3.75 -13.98
C LEU A 96 -11.82 -2.51 -13.62
N GLY A 97 -11.17 -1.41 -13.31
CA GLY A 97 -11.78 -0.10 -13.09
C GLY A 97 -12.59 0.05 -11.81
N ARG A 98 -13.32 1.15 -11.73
CA ARG A 98 -14.10 1.51 -10.52
C ARG A 98 -15.33 0.65 -10.32
N LYS A 99 -15.96 0.15 -11.39
CA LYS A 99 -17.13 -0.74 -11.32
C LYS A 99 -16.80 -1.99 -10.51
N HIS A 100 -15.66 -2.64 -10.80
CA HIS A 100 -15.16 -3.77 -10.03
C HIS A 100 -14.99 -3.44 -8.53
N TYR A 101 -14.35 -2.30 -8.23
CA TYR A 101 -14.17 -1.84 -6.85
C TYR A 101 -15.50 -1.53 -6.15
N HIS A 102 -16.45 -0.89 -6.82
CA HIS A 102 -17.76 -0.56 -6.24
C HIS A 102 -18.66 -1.79 -6.07
N GLN A 103 -18.48 -2.81 -6.91
CA GLN A 103 -19.16 -4.11 -6.75
C GLN A 103 -18.77 -4.82 -5.44
N GLY A 104 -17.66 -4.43 -4.83
CA GLY A 104 -17.24 -4.95 -3.51
C GLY A 104 -15.95 -5.77 -3.55
N PHE A 105 -15.22 -5.80 -4.65
CA PHE A 105 -13.95 -6.50 -4.75
C PHE A 105 -12.78 -5.73 -4.13
N HIS A 106 -11.86 -6.45 -3.51
CA HIS A 106 -10.59 -5.90 -3.01
C HIS A 106 -9.54 -5.95 -4.12
N ILE A 107 -9.43 -4.86 -4.86
CA ILE A 107 -8.63 -4.80 -6.09
C ILE A 107 -7.14 -5.11 -5.86
N THR A 108 -6.59 -4.74 -4.70
CA THR A 108 -5.24 -5.14 -4.28
C THR A 108 -5.01 -6.65 -4.41
N SER A 109 -6.01 -7.44 -4.04
CA SER A 109 -5.95 -8.90 -4.09
C SER A 109 -6.30 -9.41 -5.49
N THR A 110 -7.41 -8.96 -6.08
CA THR A 110 -7.90 -9.47 -7.36
C THR A 110 -7.01 -9.11 -8.56
N ALA A 111 -6.41 -7.93 -8.57
CA ALA A 111 -5.42 -7.55 -9.59
C ALA A 111 -3.99 -7.95 -9.19
N GLY A 112 -3.66 -7.87 -7.91
CA GLY A 112 -2.31 -8.12 -7.42
C GLY A 112 -1.86 -9.58 -7.54
N ILE A 113 -2.79 -10.54 -7.59
CA ILE A 113 -2.45 -11.95 -7.88
C ILE A 113 -1.74 -12.09 -9.23
N PHE A 114 -2.16 -11.36 -10.26
CA PHE A 114 -1.50 -11.37 -11.55
C PHE A 114 -0.12 -10.71 -11.48
N GLY A 115 0.02 -9.64 -10.69
CA GLY A 115 1.31 -9.01 -10.44
C GLY A 115 2.31 -9.95 -9.80
N SER A 116 1.91 -10.67 -8.74
CA SER A 116 2.77 -11.68 -8.10
C SER A 116 3.07 -12.86 -9.02
N THR A 117 2.11 -13.28 -9.86
CA THR A 117 2.30 -14.33 -10.86
C THR A 117 3.36 -13.95 -11.89
N VAL A 118 3.27 -12.75 -12.45
CA VAL A 118 4.20 -12.28 -13.49
C VAL A 118 5.58 -12.01 -12.91
N ALA A 119 5.67 -11.46 -11.70
CA ALA A 119 6.94 -11.31 -10.99
C ALA A 119 7.63 -12.66 -10.78
N ALA A 120 6.88 -13.65 -10.28
CA ALA A 120 7.39 -15.01 -10.09
C ALA A 120 7.80 -15.67 -11.42
N ALA A 121 6.97 -15.56 -12.46
CA ALA A 121 7.25 -16.10 -13.78
C ALA A 121 8.53 -15.51 -14.40
N HIS A 122 8.73 -14.19 -14.26
CA HIS A 122 9.94 -13.51 -14.72
C HIS A 122 11.19 -14.05 -14.00
N ILE A 123 11.17 -14.13 -12.67
CA ILE A 123 12.30 -14.60 -11.87
C ILE A 123 12.60 -16.09 -12.13
N LEU A 124 11.57 -16.89 -12.40
CA LEU A 124 11.71 -18.29 -12.81
C LEU A 124 12.27 -18.44 -14.24
N GLY A 125 12.31 -17.36 -15.04
CA GLY A 125 12.72 -17.41 -16.45
C GLY A 125 11.72 -18.14 -17.34
N LEU A 126 10.42 -18.06 -17.05
CA LEU A 126 9.40 -18.75 -17.83
C LEU A 126 9.27 -18.17 -19.23
N SER A 127 9.06 -19.04 -20.22
CA SER A 127 8.72 -18.61 -21.59
C SER A 127 7.38 -17.87 -21.61
N LYS A 128 7.14 -17.05 -22.67
CA LYS A 128 5.86 -16.38 -22.91
C LYS A 128 4.66 -17.33 -22.75
N LYS A 129 4.72 -18.52 -23.36
CA LYS A 129 3.66 -19.52 -23.28
C LYS A 129 3.39 -19.99 -21.84
N LYS A 130 4.46 -20.26 -21.08
CA LYS A 130 4.32 -20.68 -19.66
C LYS A 130 3.81 -19.52 -18.80
N THR A 131 4.24 -18.29 -19.06
CA THR A 131 3.75 -17.11 -18.35
C THR A 131 2.25 -16.89 -18.58
N MET A 132 1.77 -17.07 -19.83
CA MET A 132 0.34 -17.00 -20.14
C MET A 132 -0.45 -18.11 -19.42
N ASN A 133 0.08 -19.34 -19.36
CA ASN A 133 -0.53 -20.41 -18.55
C ASN A 133 -0.59 -20.03 -17.07
N ALA A 134 0.49 -19.46 -16.51
CA ALA A 134 0.52 -19.02 -15.12
C ALA A 134 -0.58 -17.96 -14.83
N ILE A 135 -0.76 -17.01 -15.73
CA ILE A 135 -1.83 -15.98 -15.65
C ILE A 135 -3.20 -16.67 -15.68
N GLY A 136 -3.42 -17.63 -16.60
CA GLY A 136 -4.66 -18.40 -16.67
C GLY A 136 -4.94 -19.18 -15.39
N ILE A 137 -3.94 -19.83 -14.80
CA ILE A 137 -4.08 -20.53 -13.50
C ILE A 137 -4.41 -19.54 -12.38
N ALA A 138 -3.75 -18.39 -12.36
CA ALA A 138 -3.97 -17.36 -11.34
C ALA A 138 -5.40 -16.83 -11.34
N SER A 139 -6.03 -16.69 -12.51
CA SER A 139 -7.40 -16.20 -12.61
C SER A 139 -8.41 -17.06 -11.83
N ALA A 140 -8.21 -18.37 -11.85
CA ALA A 140 -9.07 -19.32 -11.11
C ALA A 140 -8.91 -19.25 -9.59
N SER A 141 -7.87 -18.60 -9.10
CA SER A 141 -7.58 -18.42 -7.67
C SER A 141 -7.73 -16.97 -7.19
N SER A 142 -8.12 -16.06 -8.08
CA SER A 142 -8.32 -14.66 -7.73
C SER A 142 -9.49 -14.49 -6.78
N SER A 143 -9.28 -13.73 -5.70
CA SER A 143 -10.29 -13.49 -4.68
C SER A 143 -9.99 -12.24 -3.88
N GLY A 144 -10.95 -11.82 -3.06
CA GLY A 144 -10.82 -10.70 -2.13
C GLY A 144 -12.02 -9.76 -2.18
N ILE A 145 -12.55 -9.42 -0.99
CA ILE A 145 -13.76 -8.61 -0.85
C ILE A 145 -13.55 -7.44 0.12
N LYS A 146 -14.16 -6.31 -0.19
CA LYS A 146 -14.11 -5.08 0.62
C LYS A 146 -14.84 -5.20 1.95
N ALA A 147 -15.79 -6.14 2.07
CA ALA A 147 -16.48 -6.40 3.33
C ALA A 147 -15.54 -6.76 4.49
N GLN A 148 -14.31 -7.14 4.20
CA GLN A 148 -13.27 -7.41 5.19
C GLN A 148 -12.40 -6.19 5.53
N PHE A 149 -12.67 -5.02 4.98
CA PHE A 149 -11.94 -3.81 5.34
C PHE A 149 -12.18 -3.44 6.81
N GLY A 150 -11.12 -3.01 7.50
CA GLY A 150 -11.14 -2.78 8.94
C GLY A 150 -10.86 -4.03 9.80
N SER A 151 -10.92 -5.25 9.22
CA SER A 151 -10.58 -6.49 9.93
C SER A 151 -9.14 -6.97 9.67
N MET A 152 -8.67 -7.93 10.47
CA MET A 152 -7.40 -8.62 10.25
C MET A 152 -7.37 -9.43 8.95
N VAL A 153 -8.51 -9.68 8.33
CA VAL A 153 -8.62 -10.41 7.06
C VAL A 153 -8.22 -9.55 5.86
N LYS A 154 -8.30 -8.22 5.94
CA LYS A 154 -7.84 -7.35 4.85
C LYS A 154 -6.39 -7.67 4.43
N PRO A 155 -5.38 -7.66 5.31
CA PRO A 155 -4.02 -8.06 4.93
C PRO A 155 -3.87 -9.54 4.59
N LEU A 156 -4.70 -10.44 5.14
CA LEU A 156 -4.71 -11.85 4.75
C LEU A 156 -5.05 -12.06 3.27
N GLN A 157 -6.01 -11.32 2.73
CA GLN A 157 -6.34 -11.38 1.30
C GLN A 157 -5.13 -11.09 0.42
N VAL A 158 -4.30 -10.12 0.82
CA VAL A 158 -3.06 -9.76 0.11
C VAL A 158 -2.04 -10.91 0.18
N GLY A 159 -1.90 -11.53 1.34
CA GLY A 159 -1.05 -12.72 1.53
C GLY A 159 -1.51 -13.90 0.68
N PHE A 160 -2.81 -14.19 0.67
CA PHE A 160 -3.38 -15.27 -0.13
C PHE A 160 -3.13 -15.02 -1.63
N ALA A 161 -3.38 -13.83 -2.12
CA ALA A 161 -3.17 -13.49 -3.53
C ALA A 161 -1.68 -13.57 -3.92
N ALA A 162 -0.76 -13.09 -3.07
CA ALA A 162 0.67 -13.24 -3.31
C ALA A 162 1.09 -14.70 -3.42
N THR A 163 0.64 -15.54 -2.47
CA THR A 163 0.97 -16.97 -2.43
C THR A 163 0.39 -17.72 -3.62
N ARG A 164 -0.89 -17.48 -3.97
CA ARG A 164 -1.53 -18.10 -5.13
C ARG A 164 -0.87 -17.69 -6.45
N GLY A 165 -0.40 -16.44 -6.56
CA GLY A 165 0.36 -16.01 -7.73
C GLY A 165 1.68 -16.76 -7.89
N VAL A 166 2.42 -16.95 -6.79
CA VAL A 166 3.66 -17.75 -6.78
C VAL A 166 3.37 -19.21 -7.15
N GLU A 167 2.35 -19.81 -6.56
CA GLU A 167 1.92 -21.19 -6.90
C GLU A 167 1.57 -21.34 -8.37
N SER A 168 0.84 -20.39 -8.93
CA SER A 168 0.43 -20.39 -10.36
C SER A 168 1.65 -20.41 -11.29
N ALA A 169 2.69 -19.62 -10.97
CA ALA A 169 3.93 -19.62 -11.73
C ALA A 169 4.66 -20.98 -11.65
N PHE A 170 4.76 -21.60 -10.47
CA PHE A 170 5.37 -22.93 -10.32
C PHE A 170 4.55 -24.03 -11.00
N MET A 171 3.22 -23.98 -10.96
CA MET A 171 2.36 -24.94 -11.66
C MET A 171 2.60 -24.87 -13.16
N ALA A 172 2.68 -23.66 -13.75
CA ALA A 172 2.97 -23.46 -15.16
C ALA A 172 4.41 -23.87 -15.51
N GLU A 173 5.39 -23.64 -14.61
CA GLU A 173 6.77 -24.16 -14.77
C GLU A 173 6.75 -25.68 -14.95
N LYS A 174 5.95 -26.39 -14.16
CA LYS A 174 5.79 -27.86 -14.17
C LYS A 174 4.92 -28.37 -15.32
N GLY A 175 4.34 -27.51 -16.14
CA GLY A 175 3.65 -27.88 -17.37
C GLY A 175 2.13 -27.90 -17.28
N ILE A 176 1.52 -27.40 -16.20
CA ILE A 176 0.06 -27.21 -16.18
C ILE A 176 -0.30 -26.17 -17.25
N LYS A 177 -1.26 -26.52 -18.09
CA LYS A 177 -1.80 -25.69 -19.14
C LYS A 177 -3.12 -25.07 -18.69
N ALA A 178 -3.35 -23.82 -19.07
CA ALA A 178 -4.60 -23.10 -18.82
C ALA A 178 -5.12 -22.51 -20.11
N ASP A 179 -6.40 -22.13 -20.12
CA ASP A 179 -6.91 -21.25 -21.14
C ASP A 179 -6.24 -19.87 -21.04
N THR A 180 -5.69 -19.38 -22.12
CA THR A 180 -4.95 -18.12 -22.16
C THR A 180 -5.81 -16.93 -22.60
N ASN A 181 -7.06 -17.19 -23.03
CA ASN A 181 -8.00 -16.14 -23.47
C ASN A 181 -8.98 -15.73 -22.38
N ILE A 182 -8.63 -15.94 -21.11
CA ILE A 182 -9.49 -15.73 -19.94
C ILE A 182 -10.01 -14.31 -19.78
N PHE A 183 -9.32 -13.31 -20.33
CA PHE A 183 -9.73 -11.91 -20.21
C PHE A 183 -10.83 -11.52 -21.22
N ASP A 184 -10.83 -12.11 -22.40
CA ASP A 184 -11.68 -11.70 -23.53
C ASP A 184 -12.94 -12.55 -23.71
N LYS A 185 -13.06 -13.67 -22.99
CA LYS A 185 -14.24 -14.54 -23.07
C LYS A 185 -15.47 -13.92 -22.41
N LEU A 186 -16.65 -14.27 -22.92
CA LEU A 186 -17.94 -13.84 -22.35
C LEU A 186 -18.12 -14.28 -20.87
N ASP A 187 -17.68 -15.49 -20.54
CA ASP A 187 -17.64 -16.06 -19.19
C ASP A 187 -16.24 -15.94 -18.56
N GLY A 188 -15.41 -15.04 -19.08
CA GLY A 188 -14.04 -14.83 -18.67
C GLY A 188 -13.92 -13.94 -17.42
N TYR A 189 -12.67 -13.71 -17.05
CA TYR A 189 -12.32 -12.99 -15.82
C TYR A 189 -12.95 -11.59 -15.76
N GLY A 190 -12.91 -10.82 -16.87
CA GLY A 190 -13.44 -9.45 -16.87
C GLY A 190 -14.93 -9.40 -16.59
N THR A 191 -15.70 -10.21 -17.29
CA THR A 191 -17.17 -10.27 -17.14
C THR A 191 -17.55 -10.75 -15.74
N THR A 192 -16.95 -11.86 -15.30
CA THR A 192 -17.21 -12.44 -13.97
C THR A 192 -16.86 -11.48 -12.82
N TYR A 193 -15.79 -10.70 -12.97
CA TYR A 193 -15.33 -9.76 -11.97
C TYR A 193 -15.80 -8.31 -12.20
N SER A 194 -16.82 -8.12 -13.03
CA SER A 194 -17.44 -6.79 -13.28
C SER A 194 -16.44 -5.72 -13.75
N ALA A 195 -15.54 -6.07 -14.66
CA ALA A 195 -14.59 -5.13 -15.25
C ALA A 195 -15.27 -4.00 -16.05
N GLU A 196 -14.63 -2.84 -16.11
CA GLU A 196 -15.00 -1.75 -17.01
C GLU A 196 -14.37 -1.90 -18.41
N PHE A 197 -13.44 -2.84 -18.56
CA PHE A 197 -12.71 -3.10 -19.81
C PHE A 197 -11.97 -1.87 -20.35
N LYS A 198 -11.25 -1.16 -19.47
CA LYS A 198 -10.50 0.06 -19.86
C LYS A 198 -9.25 -0.27 -20.67
N ASP A 199 -9.37 -0.27 -21.99
CA ASP A 199 -8.28 -0.59 -22.92
C ASP A 199 -7.06 0.35 -22.78
N CYS A 200 -7.27 1.57 -22.27
CA CYS A 200 -6.17 2.50 -21.98
C CYS A 200 -5.12 1.91 -21.02
N ALA A 201 -5.49 0.87 -20.25
CA ALA A 201 -4.56 0.13 -19.38
C ALA A 201 -3.44 -0.55 -20.18
N PHE A 202 -3.68 -0.92 -21.43
CA PHE A 202 -2.71 -1.67 -22.25
C PHE A 202 -2.08 -0.85 -23.38
N VAL A 203 -2.45 0.42 -23.51
CA VAL A 203 -1.84 1.32 -24.48
C VAL A 203 -0.38 1.59 -24.13
N ASN A 204 0.49 1.64 -25.15
CA ASN A 204 1.92 1.94 -25.01
C ASN A 204 2.68 0.99 -24.04
N LEU A 205 2.37 -0.31 -24.07
CA LEU A 205 3.13 -1.33 -23.36
C LEU A 205 4.62 -1.24 -23.69
N GLY A 206 5.48 -1.29 -22.66
CA GLY A 206 6.93 -1.16 -22.79
C GLY A 206 7.45 0.27 -23.03
N LYS A 207 6.56 1.26 -23.21
CA LYS A 207 6.93 2.69 -23.39
C LYS A 207 6.42 3.56 -22.25
N LYS A 208 5.19 3.35 -21.80
CA LYS A 208 4.59 4.04 -20.66
C LYS A 208 4.55 3.09 -19.45
N TYR A 209 5.01 3.54 -18.31
CA TYR A 209 5.02 2.76 -17.07
C TYR A 209 4.18 3.48 -16.01
N PHE A 210 3.09 2.86 -15.59
CA PHE A 210 2.20 3.36 -14.56
C PHE A 210 2.78 3.25 -13.14
N ILE A 211 3.81 2.45 -12.94
CA ILE A 211 4.55 2.40 -11.68
C ILE A 211 5.08 3.77 -11.25
N ASN A 212 5.33 4.68 -12.22
CA ASN A 212 5.74 6.05 -11.94
C ASN A 212 4.67 6.90 -11.23
N ASP A 213 3.42 6.44 -11.23
CA ASP A 213 2.29 7.12 -10.59
C ASP A 213 1.94 6.52 -9.23
N VAL A 214 2.71 5.54 -8.75
CA VAL A 214 2.60 4.99 -7.40
C VAL A 214 2.82 6.08 -6.36
N LYS A 215 1.95 6.14 -5.38
CA LYS A 215 2.01 7.10 -4.27
C LYS A 215 2.37 6.40 -2.98
N PHE A 216 3.36 6.95 -2.30
CA PHE A 216 3.82 6.44 -1.01
C PHE A 216 3.06 7.13 0.12
N LYS A 217 2.64 6.35 1.11
CA LYS A 217 2.11 6.91 2.35
C LYS A 217 3.26 7.41 3.22
N PHE A 218 3.22 8.67 3.63
CA PHE A 218 4.19 9.27 4.56
C PHE A 218 3.68 9.30 6.00
N HIS A 219 2.39 9.08 6.21
CA HIS A 219 1.73 9.09 7.52
C HIS A 219 1.05 7.74 7.77
N ALA A 220 1.05 7.28 9.03
CA ALA A 220 0.57 5.95 9.41
C ALA A 220 -0.97 5.88 9.51
N CYS A 221 -1.68 6.45 8.52
CA CYS A 221 -3.15 6.54 8.50
C CYS A 221 -3.71 6.33 7.08
N CYS A 222 -5.03 6.45 6.92
CA CYS A 222 -5.69 6.30 5.63
C CYS A 222 -5.15 7.32 4.62
N HIS A 223 -4.89 6.87 3.37
CA HIS A 223 -4.33 7.75 2.34
C HIS A 223 -5.24 8.94 2.02
N GLY A 224 -6.56 8.79 2.13
CA GLY A 224 -7.51 9.88 1.95
C GLY A 224 -7.37 11.04 2.93
N THR A 225 -6.58 10.89 4.01
CA THR A 225 -6.30 11.99 4.95
C THR A 225 -4.99 12.71 4.65
N HIS A 226 -4.15 12.19 3.74
CA HIS A 226 -2.80 12.73 3.53
C HIS A 226 -2.78 14.13 2.94
N SER A 227 -3.70 14.46 2.02
CA SER A 227 -3.82 15.82 1.49
C SER A 227 -4.10 16.86 2.57
N VAL A 228 -4.98 16.51 3.53
CA VAL A 228 -5.27 17.36 4.70
C VAL A 228 -4.05 17.52 5.59
N ILE A 229 -3.32 16.42 5.84
CA ILE A 229 -2.10 16.43 6.66
C ILE A 229 -1.03 17.33 6.04
N GLU A 230 -0.76 17.18 4.75
CA GLU A 230 0.25 17.96 4.05
C GLU A 230 -0.13 19.45 3.96
N SER A 231 -1.43 19.75 3.72
CA SER A 231 -1.94 21.13 3.78
C SER A 231 -1.70 21.75 5.15
N LEU A 232 -2.03 21.03 6.22
CA LEU A 232 -1.91 21.53 7.58
C LEU A 232 -0.45 21.66 8.04
N ILE A 233 0.43 20.70 7.68
CA ILE A 233 1.87 20.79 7.93
C ILE A 233 2.43 22.06 7.29
N TYR A 234 2.07 22.33 6.03
CA TYR A 234 2.49 23.55 5.36
C TYR A 234 2.08 24.82 6.15
N LEU A 235 0.83 24.85 6.63
CA LEU A 235 0.34 26.02 7.40
C LEU A 235 1.03 26.13 8.75
N ILE A 236 1.26 25.00 9.44
CA ILE A 236 1.96 24.98 10.74
C ILE A 236 3.37 25.52 10.59
N ASP A 237 4.10 25.05 9.58
CA ASP A 237 5.51 25.38 9.40
C ASP A 237 5.70 26.85 8.95
N ASN A 238 4.87 27.32 8.01
CA ASN A 238 5.02 28.66 7.44
C ASN A 238 4.47 29.79 8.35
N TYR A 239 3.43 29.48 9.16
CA TYR A 239 2.80 30.47 10.03
C TYR A 239 3.04 30.20 11.52
N GLN A 240 3.88 29.23 11.86
CA GLN A 240 4.19 28.82 13.24
C GLN A 240 2.96 28.63 14.12
N LEU A 241 1.95 27.96 13.56
CA LEU A 241 0.66 27.78 14.20
C LEU A 241 0.76 27.04 15.54
N LYS A 242 0.04 27.57 16.54
CA LYS A 242 -0.15 26.92 17.84
C LYS A 242 -1.66 26.83 18.10
N ASP A 243 -2.12 25.79 18.80
CA ASP A 243 -3.53 25.60 19.15
C ASP A 243 -4.17 26.84 19.82
N SER A 244 -3.38 27.56 20.65
CA SER A 244 -3.80 28.78 21.33
C SER A 244 -4.21 29.92 20.41
N LEU A 245 -3.64 29.97 19.19
CA LEU A 245 -3.93 31.02 18.19
C LEU A 245 -5.12 30.68 17.32
N ILE A 246 -5.53 29.41 17.28
CA ILE A 246 -6.58 28.92 16.38
C ILE A 246 -7.95 29.14 17.01
N ASN A 247 -8.81 29.82 16.28
CA ASN A 247 -10.23 29.92 16.57
C ASN A 247 -11.00 28.74 15.96
N ARG A 248 -10.87 28.50 14.63
CA ARG A 248 -11.54 27.43 13.90
C ARG A 248 -10.68 26.92 12.75
N ILE A 249 -10.84 25.64 12.40
CA ILE A 249 -10.24 24.99 11.23
C ILE A 249 -11.39 24.45 10.37
N GLU A 250 -11.44 24.84 9.11
CA GLU A 250 -12.35 24.29 8.12
C GLU A 250 -11.58 23.48 7.09
N VAL A 251 -12.08 22.29 6.79
CA VAL A 251 -11.42 21.32 5.91
C VAL A 251 -12.37 20.92 4.82
N PHE A 252 -12.02 21.27 3.59
CA PHE A 252 -12.79 20.96 2.39
C PHE A 252 -12.24 19.68 1.78
N ILE A 253 -13.10 18.69 1.59
CA ILE A 253 -12.76 17.34 1.12
C ILE A 253 -13.74 16.87 0.06
N ASN A 254 -13.31 15.92 -0.77
CA ASN A 254 -14.23 15.21 -1.66
C ASN A 254 -15.29 14.46 -0.83
N PRO A 255 -16.59 14.51 -1.23
CA PRO A 255 -17.71 13.92 -0.47
C PRO A 255 -17.55 12.44 -0.14
N GLN A 256 -16.88 11.66 -0.97
CA GLN A 256 -16.67 10.23 -0.70
C GLN A 256 -15.97 9.96 0.64
N TYR A 257 -15.09 10.88 1.08
CA TYR A 257 -14.33 10.71 2.31
C TYR A 257 -15.13 10.91 3.59
N LEU A 258 -16.34 11.49 3.51
CA LEU A 258 -17.27 11.51 4.65
C LEU A 258 -17.60 10.09 5.13
N LYS A 259 -17.68 9.13 4.20
CA LYS A 259 -17.95 7.71 4.52
C LYS A 259 -16.71 6.92 4.89
N ILE A 260 -15.51 7.40 4.53
CA ILE A 260 -14.25 6.64 4.67
C ILE A 260 -13.42 7.13 5.85
N CYS A 261 -13.23 8.45 5.97
CA CYS A 261 -12.24 9.04 6.89
C CYS A 261 -12.86 10.03 7.89
N ASN A 262 -14.15 10.02 8.10
CA ASN A 262 -14.84 10.98 8.97
C ASN A 262 -15.43 10.34 10.24
N ILE A 263 -14.68 9.44 10.88
CA ILE A 263 -15.05 8.94 12.21
C ILE A 263 -14.93 10.09 13.19
N GLU A 264 -16.08 10.60 13.68
CA GLU A 264 -16.12 11.80 14.52
C GLU A 264 -15.58 11.57 15.92
N LYS A 265 -15.86 10.40 16.52
CA LYS A 265 -15.46 10.01 17.87
C LYS A 265 -14.80 8.64 17.84
N PRO A 266 -13.50 8.56 17.46
CA PRO A 266 -12.79 7.30 17.42
C PRO A 266 -12.66 6.70 18.82
N LYS A 267 -12.86 5.36 18.92
CA LYS A 267 -12.83 4.59 20.17
C LYS A 267 -11.49 3.91 20.41
N ASN A 268 -10.68 3.78 19.37
CA ASN A 268 -9.37 3.12 19.42
C ASN A 268 -8.41 3.74 18.40
N GLY A 269 -7.14 3.37 18.48
CA GLY A 269 -6.09 3.91 17.61
C GLY A 269 -6.29 3.59 16.13
N ILE A 270 -6.96 2.49 15.79
CA ILE A 270 -7.28 2.15 14.39
C ILE A 270 -8.29 3.16 13.83
N GLU A 271 -9.32 3.50 14.60
CA GLU A 271 -10.33 4.46 14.20
C GLU A 271 -9.76 5.89 14.06
N ILE A 272 -8.76 6.25 14.86
CA ILE A 272 -8.05 7.54 14.70
C ILE A 272 -7.48 7.70 13.29
N LYS A 273 -6.97 6.62 12.69
CA LYS A 273 -6.42 6.63 11.33
C LYS A 273 -7.44 7.01 10.24
N PHE A 274 -8.74 6.98 10.58
CA PHE A 274 -9.87 7.31 9.74
C PHE A 274 -10.70 8.48 10.30
N SER A 275 -10.08 9.38 11.10
CA SER A 275 -10.72 10.53 11.71
C SER A 275 -9.99 11.83 11.35
N PHE A 276 -10.52 12.60 10.42
CA PHE A 276 -9.95 13.91 10.08
C PHE A 276 -9.79 14.81 11.31
N LYS A 277 -10.81 14.92 12.16
CA LYS A 277 -10.76 15.78 13.35
C LYS A 277 -9.63 15.40 14.29
N MET A 278 -9.46 14.10 14.56
CA MET A 278 -8.42 13.63 15.46
C MET A 278 -7.02 13.78 14.84
N ILE A 279 -6.85 13.48 13.54
CA ILE A 279 -5.57 13.65 12.84
C ILE A 279 -5.14 15.13 12.86
N ILE A 280 -6.05 16.06 12.62
CA ILE A 280 -5.79 17.50 12.69
C ILE A 280 -5.39 17.89 14.12
N ALA A 281 -6.10 17.39 15.12
CA ALA A 281 -5.78 17.66 16.51
C ALA A 281 -4.39 17.13 16.90
N LEU A 282 -4.02 15.94 16.43
CA LEU A 282 -2.67 15.40 16.61
C LEU A 282 -1.59 16.33 16.04
N LEU A 283 -1.76 16.77 14.79
CA LEU A 283 -0.78 17.65 14.11
C LEU A 283 -0.64 19.00 14.82
N VAL A 284 -1.75 19.68 15.12
CA VAL A 284 -1.76 20.97 15.82
C VAL A 284 -1.08 20.87 17.19
N ASN A 285 -1.20 19.72 17.84
CA ASN A 285 -0.56 19.43 19.12
C ASN A 285 0.84 18.78 18.98
N LYS A 286 1.45 18.86 17.77
CA LYS A 286 2.82 18.45 17.48
C LYS A 286 3.10 16.95 17.60
N PHE A 287 2.07 16.11 17.51
CA PHE A 287 2.28 14.67 17.38
C PHE A 287 2.82 14.32 15.99
N ASN A 288 3.72 13.35 15.96
CA ASN A 288 4.32 12.89 14.71
C ASN A 288 3.47 11.78 14.07
N THR A 289 2.73 12.11 13.01
CA THR A 289 1.85 11.20 12.29
C THR A 289 2.58 10.13 11.47
N THR A 290 3.91 10.16 11.36
CA THR A 290 4.69 9.08 10.76
C THR A 290 4.89 7.91 11.71
N ARG A 291 4.70 8.10 13.02
CA ARG A 291 4.89 7.09 14.06
C ARG A 291 3.60 6.30 14.27
N LEU A 292 3.74 5.00 14.49
CA LEU A 292 2.60 4.11 14.74
C LEU A 292 1.98 4.36 16.12
N ASP A 293 2.78 4.68 17.13
CA ASP A 293 2.34 4.92 18.52
C ASP A 293 1.54 6.23 18.68
N THR A 294 1.61 7.13 17.72
CA THR A 294 0.75 8.32 17.64
C THR A 294 -0.73 7.91 17.52
N PHE A 295 -1.02 6.78 16.88
CA PHE A 295 -2.37 6.26 16.70
C PHE A 295 -2.68 5.22 17.78
N SER A 296 -2.73 5.66 19.04
CA SER A 296 -2.98 4.83 20.23
C SER A 296 -4.37 5.08 20.83
N ASP A 297 -4.91 4.07 21.50
CA ASP A 297 -6.21 4.16 22.17
C ASP A 297 -6.23 5.28 23.21
N ALA A 298 -5.10 5.51 23.90
CA ALA A 298 -4.96 6.59 24.88
C ALA A 298 -5.24 7.98 24.28
N ASN A 299 -4.90 8.20 23.02
CA ASN A 299 -5.15 9.47 22.35
C ASN A 299 -6.63 9.72 22.04
N CYS A 300 -7.49 8.68 22.01
CA CYS A 300 -8.93 8.86 21.88
C CYS A 300 -9.55 9.64 23.05
N HIS A 301 -8.94 9.55 24.23
CA HIS A 301 -9.41 10.16 25.47
C HIS A 301 -8.59 11.38 25.93
N ASN A 302 -7.63 11.80 25.12
CA ASN A 302 -6.77 12.94 25.44
C ASN A 302 -7.57 14.25 25.39
N LYS A 303 -7.83 14.85 26.56
CA LYS A 303 -8.63 16.07 26.71
C LYS A 303 -8.13 17.24 25.84
N LYS A 304 -6.80 17.37 25.69
CA LYS A 304 -6.22 18.43 24.85
C LYS A 304 -6.55 18.23 23.37
N LEU A 305 -6.46 16.99 22.87
CA LEU A 305 -6.81 16.66 21.50
C LEU A 305 -8.30 16.85 21.24
N LEU A 306 -9.14 16.38 22.18
CA LEU A 306 -10.60 16.56 22.07
C LEU A 306 -11.01 18.05 22.03
N LYS A 307 -10.36 18.91 22.81
CA LYS A 307 -10.55 20.37 22.74
C LYS A 307 -10.21 20.92 21.36
N THR A 308 -9.12 20.46 20.74
CA THR A 308 -8.75 20.86 19.38
C THR A 308 -9.75 20.33 18.33
N CYS A 309 -10.24 19.07 18.48
CA CYS A 309 -11.27 18.51 17.60
C CYS A 309 -12.52 19.36 17.52
N ASN A 310 -12.95 19.99 18.63
CA ASN A 310 -14.13 20.88 18.66
C ASN A 310 -13.98 22.15 17.82
N LYS A 311 -12.76 22.51 17.44
CA LYS A 311 -12.49 23.63 16.53
C LYS A 311 -12.55 23.25 15.05
N VAL A 312 -12.65 21.94 14.74
CA VAL A 312 -12.54 21.42 13.38
C VAL A 312 -13.92 21.15 12.78
N LYS A 313 -14.16 21.74 11.61
CA LYS A 313 -15.34 21.50 10.77
C LYS A 313 -14.92 20.84 9.46
N ILE A 314 -15.51 19.70 9.14
CA ILE A 314 -15.30 19.00 7.87
C ILE A 314 -16.44 19.40 6.93
N ILE A 315 -16.08 19.79 5.71
CA ILE A 315 -16.98 20.31 4.68
C ILE A 315 -16.78 19.50 3.41
N ALA A 316 -17.84 18.84 2.96
CA ALA A 316 -17.83 18.18 1.66
C ALA A 316 -17.99 19.23 0.55
N ASP A 317 -17.14 19.13 -0.48
CA ASP A 317 -17.18 20.01 -1.65
C ASP A 317 -16.92 19.17 -2.91
N ASP A 318 -17.89 19.10 -3.81
CA ASP A 318 -17.79 18.35 -5.06
C ASP A 318 -16.72 18.90 -6.04
N LYS A 319 -16.24 20.12 -5.80
CA LYS A 319 -15.15 20.73 -6.59
C LYS A 319 -13.77 20.22 -6.16
N ILE A 320 -13.67 19.58 -5.00
CA ILE A 320 -12.42 18.98 -4.50
C ILE A 320 -12.26 17.58 -5.07
N LEU A 321 -11.16 17.33 -5.76
CA LEU A 321 -10.88 16.02 -6.33
C LEU A 321 -10.54 14.99 -5.23
N GLU A 322 -10.61 13.69 -5.56
CA GLU A 322 -10.29 12.60 -4.62
C GLU A 322 -8.87 12.67 -4.04
N THR A 323 -7.94 13.28 -4.76
CA THR A 323 -6.55 13.42 -4.34
C THR A 323 -6.26 14.74 -3.63
N GLU A 324 -7.25 15.63 -3.57
CA GLU A 324 -7.12 16.99 -3.06
C GLU A 324 -7.77 17.19 -1.69
N SER A 325 -7.35 18.23 -1.02
CA SER A 325 -8.08 18.89 0.07
C SER A 325 -7.68 20.35 0.16
N GLU A 326 -8.51 21.17 0.77
CA GLU A 326 -8.16 22.51 1.21
C GLU A 326 -8.36 22.64 2.73
N VAL A 327 -7.36 23.17 3.41
CA VAL A 327 -7.43 23.49 4.85
C VAL A 327 -7.40 24.99 5.01
N MET A 328 -8.41 25.52 5.70
CA MET A 328 -8.53 26.92 6.06
C MET A 328 -8.50 27.07 7.58
N VAL A 329 -7.58 27.87 8.09
CA VAL A 329 -7.44 28.16 9.52
C VAL A 329 -7.81 29.61 9.76
N ILE A 330 -8.79 29.83 10.64
CA ILE A 330 -9.24 31.14 11.11
C ILE A 330 -8.59 31.35 12.48
N LEU A 331 -7.78 32.39 12.58
CA LEU A 331 -7.09 32.75 13.81
C LEU A 331 -7.97 33.61 14.72
N LYS A 332 -7.60 33.69 15.99
CA LYS A 332 -8.34 34.51 16.98
C LYS A 332 -8.25 36.02 16.72
N ASP A 333 -7.22 36.47 16.01
CA ASP A 333 -7.06 37.86 15.59
C ASP A 333 -7.84 38.21 14.31
N GLY A 334 -8.65 37.24 13.80
CA GLY A 334 -9.48 37.42 12.61
C GLY A 334 -8.80 37.07 11.29
N ARG A 335 -7.48 36.90 11.25
CA ARG A 335 -6.78 36.49 10.03
C ARG A 335 -7.19 35.09 9.60
N THR A 336 -7.28 34.90 8.29
CA THR A 336 -7.56 33.59 7.67
C THR A 336 -6.38 33.19 6.79
N ILE A 337 -5.90 31.98 6.99
CA ILE A 337 -4.86 31.36 6.17
C ILE A 337 -5.37 30.05 5.59
N ARG A 338 -4.98 29.76 4.37
CA ARG A 338 -5.45 28.55 3.67
C ARG A 338 -4.36 27.89 2.85
N LYS A 339 -4.48 26.59 2.64
CA LYS A 339 -3.65 25.80 1.76
C LYS A 339 -4.45 24.68 1.11
N LYS A 340 -4.38 24.60 -0.22
CA LYS A 340 -4.82 23.45 -1.00
C LYS A 340 -3.61 22.55 -1.28
N TYR A 341 -3.80 21.24 -1.22
CA TYR A 341 -2.78 20.24 -1.53
C TYR A 341 -3.38 19.09 -2.33
N ASP A 342 -2.66 18.66 -3.37
CA ASP A 342 -2.99 17.47 -4.17
C ASP A 342 -1.90 16.42 -3.99
N ILE A 343 -2.27 15.24 -3.47
CA ILE A 343 -1.32 14.12 -3.32
C ILE A 343 -0.99 13.44 -4.66
N SER A 344 -1.70 13.77 -5.74
CA SER A 344 -1.36 13.31 -7.09
C SER A 344 -0.19 14.05 -7.71
N ASP A 345 0.15 15.23 -7.20
CA ASP A 345 1.29 16.02 -7.66
C ASP A 345 2.60 15.23 -7.57
N LYS A 346 3.44 15.42 -8.57
CA LYS A 346 4.77 14.80 -8.59
C LYS A 346 5.71 15.56 -7.66
N LEU A 347 6.15 14.89 -6.62
CA LEU A 347 7.20 15.42 -5.75
C LEU A 347 8.55 15.39 -6.48
N LYS A 348 9.38 16.42 -6.23
CA LYS A 348 10.80 16.34 -6.59
C LYS A 348 11.43 15.13 -5.91
N PHE A 349 12.30 14.40 -6.64
CA PHE A 349 12.92 13.17 -6.13
C PHE A 349 13.59 13.37 -4.76
N SER A 350 14.32 14.47 -4.58
CA SER A 350 14.96 14.80 -3.30
C SER A 350 13.97 14.99 -2.13
N THR A 351 12.77 15.52 -2.41
CA THR A 351 11.70 15.65 -1.41
C THR A 351 11.08 14.29 -1.08
N LEU A 352 10.81 13.49 -2.10
CA LEU A 352 10.30 12.13 -1.95
C LEU A 352 11.26 11.28 -1.10
N GLU A 353 12.55 11.30 -1.45
CA GLU A 353 13.60 10.59 -0.74
C GLU A 353 13.68 10.98 0.73
N LYS A 354 13.70 12.29 1.03
CA LYS A 354 13.68 12.78 2.42
C LYS A 354 12.47 12.29 3.21
N LYS A 355 11.28 12.35 2.63
CA LYS A 355 10.04 11.88 3.29
C LYS A 355 10.07 10.37 3.54
N LEU A 356 10.53 9.57 2.58
CA LEU A 356 10.67 8.11 2.72
C LEU A 356 11.73 7.75 3.76
N PHE A 357 12.87 8.44 3.76
CA PHE A 357 13.89 8.24 4.79
C PHE A 357 13.36 8.58 6.19
N PHE A 358 12.60 9.65 6.33
CA PHE A 358 11.99 10.05 7.60
C PHE A 358 10.96 9.00 8.08
N LYS A 359 10.14 8.48 7.18
CA LYS A 359 9.24 7.34 7.44
C LYS A 359 10.01 6.12 7.92
N SER A 360 11.04 5.70 7.18
CA SER A 360 11.89 4.58 7.55
C SER A 360 12.50 4.76 8.94
N LYS A 361 13.04 5.95 9.22
CA LYS A 361 13.61 6.30 10.53
C LYS A 361 12.58 6.20 11.66
N SER A 362 11.33 6.58 11.40
CA SER A 362 10.25 6.50 12.39
C SER A 362 9.82 5.07 12.69
N LEU A 363 9.96 4.15 11.72
CA LEU A 363 9.57 2.74 11.84
C LEU A 363 10.71 1.85 12.37
N LEU A 364 11.94 2.05 11.88
CA LEU A 364 13.08 1.15 12.07
C LEU A 364 14.18 1.74 12.95
N GLY A 365 14.07 3.02 13.31
CA GLY A 365 15.12 3.76 14.00
C GLY A 365 16.25 4.24 13.06
N LYS A 366 17.07 5.15 13.55
CA LYS A 366 18.09 5.85 12.75
C LYS A 366 19.17 4.91 12.19
N ARG A 367 19.63 3.92 12.97
CA ARG A 367 20.72 3.02 12.59
C ARG A 367 20.33 2.15 11.39
N ILE A 368 19.24 1.41 11.51
CA ILE A 368 18.76 0.50 10.45
C ILE A 368 18.39 1.30 9.20
N SER A 369 17.69 2.42 9.36
CA SER A 369 17.31 3.24 8.21
C SER A 369 18.51 3.77 7.42
N LYS A 370 19.59 4.17 8.11
CA LYS A 370 20.82 4.56 7.42
C LYS A 370 21.47 3.40 6.66
N LYS A 371 21.52 2.20 7.25
CA LYS A 371 22.03 1.02 6.57
C LYS A 371 21.24 0.73 5.30
N LEU A 372 19.91 0.63 5.40
CA LEU A 372 19.03 0.37 4.25
C LEU A 372 19.10 1.46 3.16
N TRP A 373 19.41 2.71 3.52
CA TRP A 373 19.40 3.84 2.58
C TRP A 373 20.70 4.04 1.85
N TYR A 374 21.83 3.80 2.53
CA TYR A 374 23.17 4.11 2.01
C TYR A 374 23.99 2.87 1.65
N ASP A 375 23.56 1.66 2.05
CA ASP A 375 24.20 0.43 1.60
C ASP A 375 23.76 0.10 0.17
N ASN A 376 24.72 -0.26 -0.66
CA ASN A 376 24.47 -0.44 -2.09
C ASN A 376 23.66 -1.72 -2.36
N PHE A 377 22.35 -1.55 -2.65
CA PHE A 377 21.47 -2.64 -3.06
C PHE A 377 21.76 -3.16 -4.49
N PHE A 378 22.69 -2.51 -5.20
CA PHE A 378 22.98 -2.80 -6.60
C PHE A 378 24.04 -3.88 -6.79
N ASP A 379 24.59 -4.43 -5.71
CA ASP A 379 25.52 -5.56 -5.79
C ASP A 379 24.82 -6.79 -6.36
N ASN A 380 25.58 -7.71 -6.97
CA ASN A 380 25.09 -8.98 -7.51
C ASN A 380 24.62 -9.96 -6.42
N SER A 381 24.39 -9.48 -5.21
CA SER A 381 23.97 -10.29 -4.06
C SER A 381 22.51 -10.72 -4.15
N LEU A 382 22.17 -11.78 -3.45
CA LEU A 382 20.79 -12.19 -3.25
C LEU A 382 20.05 -11.14 -2.42
N PRO A 383 18.85 -10.68 -2.83
CA PRO A 383 18.12 -9.63 -2.13
C PRO A 383 17.88 -9.91 -0.64
N SER A 384 17.57 -11.15 -0.27
CA SER A 384 17.40 -11.54 1.13
C SER A 384 18.67 -11.41 1.95
N ASN A 385 19.83 -11.73 1.39
CA ASN A 385 21.12 -11.59 2.11
C ASN A 385 21.42 -10.12 2.41
N TRP A 386 21.10 -9.22 1.47
CA TRP A 386 21.21 -7.78 1.71
C TRP A 386 20.25 -7.33 2.84
N LEU A 387 19.02 -7.83 2.84
CA LEU A 387 18.04 -7.53 3.92
C LEU A 387 18.51 -8.09 5.27
N GLU A 388 18.96 -9.34 5.32
CA GLU A 388 19.49 -9.98 6.53
C GLU A 388 20.63 -9.15 7.14
N LYS A 389 21.60 -8.75 6.31
CA LYS A 389 22.75 -7.91 6.73
C LYS A 389 22.31 -6.55 7.31
N ASN A 390 21.31 -5.92 6.72
CA ASN A 390 20.97 -4.53 7.02
C ASN A 390 19.85 -4.36 8.07
N LEU A 391 19.04 -5.40 8.31
CA LEU A 391 17.99 -5.38 9.33
C LEU A 391 18.48 -5.81 10.73
N GLN A 392 19.69 -6.36 10.84
CA GLN A 392 20.37 -6.65 12.10
C GLN A 392 21.16 -5.42 12.58
#